data_0f76b7b95294efbc38a0caf0ce90afd6
#
_entry.id   0f76b7b95294efbc38a0caf0ce90afd6
#
_cell.length_a   1.000
_cell.length_b   1.000
_cell.length_c   1.000
_cell.angle_alpha   90.00
_cell.angle_beta   90.00
_cell.angle_gamma   90.00
#
_symmetry.space_group_name_H-M   'P 1'
#
loop_
_entity.id
_entity.type
_entity.pdbx_description
1 polymer ?
#
loop_
_entity_poly.entity_id
_entity_poly.type
_entity_poly.pdbx_seq_one_letter_code
_entity_poly.pdbx_strand_id
1 'polypeptide(L)'
;RLHKKGTVENASLKLAANGTYGNSNSKFSVFYDPKFTMTITINGQLMLCMLAEMLLEVPTFQFIQINTDGITYKIHRNYEPQAKQICEVWEKYTHLKLEDADYSRMWIRDVNNYIAESLQEKGDNKPPKLKQKGAYWHPDPFNYAESISNSGPPAWHKDFNPVVVTKAAVAAMTQGIDPALYIPMQHDPFDFMLRVKVDRASKLMIGQRQVQSTTRYYIAVQG
;
A
#
# COMPACT_ATOMS: atom_id res chain seq x y z
N ARG A 1 6.45 -16.06 14.61
CA ARG A 1 6.99 -16.21 13.23
C ARG A 1 8.08 -17.24 13.21
N LEU A 2 8.03 -18.24 12.32
CA LEU A 2 9.05 -19.27 12.16
C LEU A 2 10.36 -18.69 11.58
N HIS A 3 10.26 -17.65 10.73
CA HIS A 3 11.40 -17.02 10.09
C HIS A 3 11.34 -15.49 10.22
N LYS A 4 12.53 -14.86 10.27
CA LYS A 4 12.66 -13.40 10.39
C LYS A 4 12.07 -12.68 9.17
N LYS A 5 11.37 -11.55 9.39
CA LYS A 5 10.85 -10.69 8.32
C LYS A 5 11.99 -10.22 7.41
N GLY A 6 11.80 -10.32 6.09
CA GLY A 6 12.80 -9.94 5.09
C GLY A 6 13.72 -11.10 4.62
N THR A 7 13.59 -12.30 5.17
CA THR A 7 14.29 -13.49 4.63
C THR A 7 13.50 -14.13 3.49
N VAL A 8 14.20 -14.88 2.64
CA VAL A 8 13.60 -15.59 1.50
C VAL A 8 12.59 -16.63 1.97
N GLU A 9 12.89 -17.33 3.06
CA GLU A 9 12.02 -18.34 3.67
C GLU A 9 10.71 -17.70 4.17
N ASN A 10 10.80 -16.54 4.82
CA ASN A 10 9.60 -15.81 5.27
C ASN A 10 8.76 -15.33 4.08
N ALA A 11 9.39 -14.84 3.02
CA ALA A 11 8.71 -14.41 1.80
C ALA A 11 8.02 -15.59 1.09
N SER A 12 8.69 -16.75 1.00
CA SER A 12 8.15 -17.96 0.39
C SER A 12 6.95 -18.51 1.16
N LEU A 13 7.03 -18.57 2.49
CA LEU A 13 5.90 -19.00 3.32
C LEU A 13 4.70 -18.05 3.22
N LYS A 14 4.96 -16.74 3.18
CA LYS A 14 3.91 -15.74 2.98
C LYS A 14 3.24 -15.89 1.61
N LEU A 15 4.03 -16.15 0.56
CA LEU A 15 3.51 -16.38 -0.78
C LEU A 15 2.67 -17.66 -0.84
N ALA A 16 3.13 -18.74 -0.23
CA ALA A 16 2.40 -20.00 -0.16
C ALA A 16 1.06 -19.86 0.58
N ALA A 17 1.06 -19.22 1.75
CA ALA A 17 -0.15 -18.97 2.53
C ALA A 17 -1.17 -18.10 1.77
N ASN A 18 -0.70 -16.99 1.19
CA ASN A 18 -1.55 -16.10 0.39
C ASN A 18 -2.05 -16.79 -0.89
N GLY A 19 -1.22 -17.62 -1.51
CA GLY A 19 -1.58 -18.41 -2.68
C GLY A 19 -2.66 -19.45 -2.38
N THR A 20 -2.55 -20.16 -1.26
CA THR A 20 -3.56 -21.11 -0.81
C THR A 20 -4.90 -20.41 -0.56
N TYR A 21 -4.90 -19.29 0.18
CA TYR A 21 -6.09 -18.50 0.41
C TYR A 21 -6.68 -17.96 -0.90
N GLY A 22 -5.88 -17.35 -1.77
CA GLY A 22 -6.35 -16.80 -3.04
C GLY A 22 -6.92 -17.86 -3.98
N ASN A 23 -6.31 -19.05 -4.02
CA ASN A 23 -6.78 -20.17 -4.84
C ASN A 23 -8.00 -20.88 -4.25
N SER A 24 -8.28 -20.75 -2.96
CA SER A 24 -9.46 -21.39 -2.34
C SER A 24 -10.80 -20.82 -2.84
N ASN A 25 -10.80 -19.63 -3.44
CA ASN A 25 -11.99 -19.05 -4.08
C ASN A 25 -12.03 -19.22 -5.61
N SER A 26 -11.06 -19.91 -6.20
CA SER A 26 -11.01 -20.15 -7.64
C SER A 26 -11.60 -21.49 -8.01
N LYS A 27 -12.66 -21.51 -8.82
CA LYS A 27 -13.35 -22.75 -9.29
C LYS A 27 -12.42 -23.71 -10.07
N PHE A 28 -11.31 -23.21 -10.57
CA PHE A 28 -10.34 -24.00 -11.35
C PHE A 28 -9.17 -24.51 -10.50
N SER A 29 -9.18 -24.22 -9.21
CA SER A 29 -8.12 -24.62 -8.30
C SER A 29 -8.42 -25.94 -7.61
N VAL A 30 -7.39 -26.76 -7.40
CA VAL A 30 -7.46 -27.97 -6.57
C VAL A 30 -7.72 -27.65 -5.09
N PHE A 31 -7.49 -26.39 -4.69
CA PHE A 31 -7.76 -25.86 -3.34
C PHE A 31 -9.13 -25.21 -3.23
N TYR A 32 -10.04 -25.42 -4.20
CA TYR A 32 -11.33 -24.74 -4.20
C TYR A 32 -12.17 -25.14 -2.98
N ASP A 33 -12.30 -24.20 -2.05
CA ASP A 33 -13.12 -24.28 -0.84
C ASP A 33 -13.64 -22.88 -0.48
N PRO A 34 -14.79 -22.47 -1.04
CA PRO A 34 -15.37 -21.15 -0.75
C PRO A 34 -15.72 -20.97 0.73
N LYS A 35 -16.08 -22.06 1.43
CA LYS A 35 -16.38 -22.01 2.87
C LYS A 35 -15.13 -21.62 3.67
N PHE A 36 -13.99 -22.20 3.35
CA PHE A 36 -12.69 -21.82 3.95
C PHE A 36 -12.38 -20.35 3.72
N THR A 37 -12.50 -19.86 2.47
CA THR A 37 -12.29 -18.45 2.14
C THR A 37 -13.18 -17.53 2.96
N MET A 38 -14.49 -17.82 2.99
CA MET A 38 -15.47 -17.00 3.72
C MET A 38 -15.22 -17.03 5.23
N THR A 39 -14.87 -18.21 5.77
CA THR A 39 -14.56 -18.36 7.21
C THR A 39 -13.39 -17.45 7.61
N ILE A 40 -12.30 -17.46 6.84
CA ILE A 40 -11.13 -16.59 7.12
C ILE A 40 -11.53 -15.11 7.05
N THR A 41 -12.24 -14.73 5.99
CA THR A 41 -12.61 -13.33 5.75
C THR A 41 -13.53 -12.80 6.86
N ILE A 42 -14.60 -13.54 7.19
CA ILE A 42 -15.58 -13.11 8.18
C ILE A 42 -14.95 -13.09 9.58
N ASN A 43 -14.19 -14.14 9.96
CA ASN A 43 -13.52 -14.16 11.24
C ASN A 43 -12.50 -13.01 11.39
N GLY A 44 -11.74 -12.70 10.33
CA GLY A 44 -10.85 -11.54 10.33
C GLY A 44 -11.59 -10.22 10.59
N GLN A 45 -12.71 -10.01 9.91
CA GLN A 45 -13.56 -8.84 10.12
C GLN A 45 -14.12 -8.77 11.55
N LEU A 46 -14.66 -9.88 12.07
CA LEU A 46 -15.20 -9.94 13.42
C LEU A 46 -14.14 -9.67 14.49
N MET A 47 -12.93 -10.20 14.30
CA MET A 47 -11.81 -9.95 15.21
C MET A 47 -11.40 -8.47 15.21
N LEU A 48 -11.38 -7.81 14.03
CA LEU A 48 -11.14 -6.37 13.96
C LEU A 48 -12.27 -5.55 14.57
N CYS A 49 -13.53 -5.94 14.38
CA CYS A 49 -14.66 -5.29 15.04
C CYS A 49 -14.54 -5.39 16.58
N MET A 50 -14.19 -6.57 17.08
CA MET A 50 -13.96 -6.76 18.51
C MET A 50 -12.84 -5.84 19.04
N LEU A 51 -11.72 -5.73 18.33
CA LEU A 51 -10.66 -4.80 18.72
C LEU A 51 -11.14 -3.35 18.68
N ALA A 52 -11.91 -2.99 17.67
CA ALA A 52 -12.47 -1.66 17.53
C ALA A 52 -13.41 -1.30 18.70
N GLU A 53 -14.31 -2.21 19.07
CA GLU A 53 -15.22 -2.03 20.22
C GLU A 53 -14.44 -1.87 21.52
N MET A 54 -13.43 -2.70 21.76
CA MET A 54 -12.58 -2.58 22.95
C MET A 54 -11.82 -1.25 23.01
N LEU A 55 -11.33 -0.75 21.87
CA LEU A 55 -10.62 0.52 21.79
C LEU A 55 -11.53 1.74 21.96
N LEU A 56 -12.83 1.64 21.65
CA LEU A 56 -13.80 2.71 21.89
C LEU A 56 -13.96 3.06 23.37
N GLU A 57 -13.64 2.14 24.28
CA GLU A 57 -13.65 2.38 25.73
C GLU A 57 -12.51 3.31 26.19
N VAL A 58 -11.50 3.54 25.34
CA VAL A 58 -10.37 4.44 25.67
C VAL A 58 -10.82 5.89 25.53
N PRO A 59 -10.67 6.73 26.59
CA PRO A 59 -11.00 8.14 26.49
C PRO A 59 -10.24 8.82 25.34
N THR A 60 -10.89 9.78 24.68
CA THR A 60 -10.35 10.53 23.52
C THR A 60 -10.08 9.71 22.27
N PHE A 61 -10.46 8.45 22.23
CA PHE A 61 -10.29 7.60 21.05
C PHE A 61 -11.12 8.13 19.87
N GLN A 62 -10.47 8.20 18.71
CA GLN A 62 -11.12 8.60 17.47
C GLN A 62 -10.65 7.67 16.34
N PHE A 63 -11.58 7.00 15.69
CA PHE A 63 -11.28 6.29 14.46
C PHE A 63 -10.87 7.24 13.35
N ILE A 64 -9.80 6.88 12.64
CA ILE A 64 -9.40 7.52 11.38
C ILE A 64 -9.84 6.64 10.21
N GLN A 65 -9.46 5.36 10.22
CA GLN A 65 -9.89 4.37 9.22
C GLN A 65 -9.76 2.95 9.76
N ILE A 66 -10.58 2.05 9.24
CA ILE A 66 -10.47 0.62 9.40
C ILE A 66 -10.39 0.03 8.00
N ASN A 67 -9.40 -0.79 7.73
CA ASN A 67 -9.29 -1.51 6.46
C ASN A 67 -9.26 -3.04 6.71
N THR A 68 -8.84 -3.83 5.73
CA THR A 68 -8.93 -5.29 5.74
C THR A 68 -8.25 -5.95 6.96
N ASP A 69 -7.15 -5.39 7.44
CA ASP A 69 -6.24 -6.01 8.42
C ASP A 69 -5.67 -5.02 9.45
N GLY A 70 -6.25 -3.82 9.54
CA GLY A 70 -5.72 -2.81 10.44
C GLY A 70 -6.71 -1.72 10.82
N ILE A 71 -6.46 -1.14 11.98
CA ILE A 71 -7.20 -0.01 12.53
C ILE A 71 -6.22 1.15 12.68
N THR A 72 -6.57 2.30 12.12
CA THR A 72 -5.86 3.55 12.35
C THR A 72 -6.71 4.47 13.20
N TYR A 73 -6.15 4.97 14.26
CA TYR A 73 -6.86 5.79 15.22
C TYR A 73 -5.99 6.93 15.76
N LYS A 74 -6.64 7.88 16.40
CA LYS A 74 -6.01 8.97 17.13
C LYS A 74 -6.49 8.91 18.57
N ILE A 75 -5.55 9.02 19.51
CA ILE A 75 -5.83 9.15 20.97
C ILE A 75 -4.90 10.20 21.57
N HIS A 76 -5.28 10.71 22.74
CA HIS A 76 -4.36 11.53 23.54
C HIS A 76 -3.26 10.64 24.13
N ARG A 77 -2.03 11.11 24.10
CA ARG A 77 -0.82 10.35 24.51
C ARG A 77 -0.91 9.74 25.92
N ASN A 78 -1.62 10.40 26.83
CA ASN A 78 -1.80 9.88 28.19
C ASN A 78 -2.56 8.55 28.24
N TYR A 79 -3.34 8.21 27.21
CA TYR A 79 -4.14 6.98 27.12
C TYR A 79 -3.50 5.90 26.25
N GLU A 80 -2.32 6.18 25.67
CA GLU A 80 -1.57 5.20 24.87
C GLU A 80 -1.29 3.89 25.63
N PRO A 81 -0.87 3.91 26.93
CA PRO A 81 -0.67 2.69 27.68
C PRO A 81 -1.94 1.84 27.81
N GLN A 82 -3.11 2.48 27.98
CA GLN A 82 -4.40 1.78 28.05
C GLN A 82 -4.75 1.12 26.72
N ALA A 83 -4.55 1.81 25.60
CA ALA A 83 -4.77 1.24 24.28
C ALA A 83 -3.83 0.05 24.00
N LYS A 84 -2.56 0.14 24.39
CA LYS A 84 -1.60 -0.97 24.29
C LYS A 84 -2.02 -2.18 25.11
N GLN A 85 -2.50 -1.97 26.33
CA GLN A 85 -3.03 -3.04 27.18
C GLN A 85 -4.23 -3.74 26.52
N ILE A 86 -5.12 -3.00 25.90
CA ILE A 86 -6.25 -3.55 25.13
C ILE A 86 -5.75 -4.41 23.98
N CYS A 87 -4.79 -3.91 23.20
CA CYS A 87 -4.17 -4.67 22.12
C CYS A 87 -3.54 -5.99 22.63
N GLU A 88 -2.84 -5.96 23.76
CA GLU A 88 -2.26 -7.17 24.37
C GLU A 88 -3.33 -8.19 24.82
N VAL A 89 -4.44 -7.72 25.38
CA VAL A 89 -5.58 -8.59 25.76
C VAL A 89 -6.17 -9.23 24.50
N TRP A 90 -6.40 -8.44 23.46
CA TRP A 90 -6.90 -8.94 22.19
C TRP A 90 -5.95 -9.96 21.54
N GLU A 91 -4.64 -9.71 21.55
CA GLU A 91 -3.62 -10.64 21.04
C GLU A 91 -3.64 -11.98 21.79
N LYS A 92 -3.78 -11.94 23.10
CA LYS A 92 -3.88 -13.15 23.94
C LYS A 92 -5.13 -13.96 23.62
N TYR A 93 -6.25 -13.27 23.40
CA TYR A 93 -7.51 -13.92 23.08
C TYR A 93 -7.55 -14.53 21.69
N THR A 94 -7.06 -13.80 20.69
CA THR A 94 -7.11 -14.20 19.27
C THR A 94 -5.95 -15.07 18.83
N HIS A 95 -4.87 -15.13 19.61
CA HIS A 95 -3.57 -15.73 19.24
C HIS A 95 -2.93 -15.08 17.99
N LEU A 96 -3.39 -13.90 17.59
CA LEU A 96 -2.79 -13.10 16.53
C LEU A 96 -1.81 -12.08 17.11
N LYS A 97 -0.95 -11.52 16.24
CA LYS A 97 -0.01 -10.47 16.60
C LYS A 97 -0.29 -9.21 15.81
N LEU A 98 -0.40 -8.10 16.52
CA LEU A 98 -0.51 -6.78 15.93
C LEU A 98 0.89 -6.23 15.61
N GLU A 99 0.96 -5.39 14.60
CA GLU A 99 2.15 -4.58 14.27
C GLU A 99 1.74 -3.12 14.42
N ASP A 100 2.43 -2.40 15.30
CA ASP A 100 2.18 -0.99 15.53
C ASP A 100 2.97 -0.12 14.54
N ALA A 101 2.39 0.99 14.14
CA ALA A 101 3.05 2.03 13.36
C ALA A 101 2.50 3.40 13.74
N ASP A 102 3.38 4.27 14.20
CA ASP A 102 3.02 5.63 14.58
C ASP A 102 3.23 6.61 13.43
N TYR A 103 2.24 7.45 13.21
CA TYR A 103 2.25 8.46 12.17
C TYR A 103 2.13 9.87 12.76
N SER A 104 2.92 10.80 12.25
CA SER A 104 2.84 12.23 12.59
C SER A 104 1.70 12.91 11.84
N ARG A 105 1.52 12.54 10.57
CA ARG A 105 0.49 13.08 9.68
C ARG A 105 -0.02 12.02 8.70
N MET A 106 -1.27 12.17 8.29
CA MET A 106 -1.88 11.35 7.24
C MET A 106 -2.71 12.22 6.30
N TRP A 107 -2.61 11.94 5.02
CA TRP A 107 -3.45 12.50 3.95
C TRP A 107 -4.26 11.36 3.36
N ILE A 108 -5.55 11.36 3.62
CA ILE A 108 -6.43 10.24 3.31
C ILE A 108 -7.45 10.69 2.26
N ARG A 109 -7.44 10.03 1.10
CA ARG A 109 -8.51 10.11 0.12
C ARG A 109 -9.61 9.09 0.41
N ASP A 110 -9.19 7.87 0.66
CA ASP A 110 -10.00 6.72 1.10
C ASP A 110 -9.10 5.66 1.76
N VAL A 111 -9.68 4.57 2.26
CA VAL A 111 -8.98 3.52 3.02
C VAL A 111 -7.83 2.84 2.26
N ASN A 112 -7.87 2.87 0.92
CA ASN A 112 -6.86 2.25 0.06
C ASN A 112 -5.92 3.27 -0.59
N ASN A 113 -6.22 4.58 -0.50
CA ASN A 113 -5.50 5.65 -1.16
C ASN A 113 -5.13 6.72 -0.13
N TYR A 114 -3.95 6.62 0.44
CA TYR A 114 -3.46 7.55 1.45
C TYR A 114 -1.93 7.69 1.44
N ILE A 115 -1.48 8.79 2.03
CA ILE A 115 -0.08 9.02 2.40
C ILE A 115 -0.01 9.07 3.91
N ALA A 116 0.96 8.41 4.52
CA ALA A 116 1.23 8.48 5.94
C ALA A 116 2.70 8.80 6.19
N GLU A 117 2.95 9.81 7.02
CA GLU A 117 4.27 10.23 7.44
C GLU A 117 4.58 9.57 8.78
N SER A 118 5.67 8.81 8.86
CA SER A 118 6.08 8.14 10.10
C SER A 118 6.45 9.17 11.18
N LEU A 119 6.11 8.85 12.42
CA LEU A 119 6.60 9.62 13.55
C LEU A 119 8.13 9.48 13.65
N GLN A 120 8.83 10.59 13.77
CA GLN A 120 10.27 10.60 14.04
C GLN A 120 10.53 10.42 15.54
N GLU A 121 11.44 9.53 15.89
CA GLU A 121 11.94 9.45 17.25
C GLU A 121 12.84 10.66 17.56
N LYS A 122 12.84 11.11 18.81
CA LYS A 122 13.71 12.21 19.24
C LYS A 122 15.17 11.81 19.05
N GLY A 123 15.89 12.56 18.21
CA GLY A 123 17.31 12.32 17.90
C GLY A 123 17.58 11.60 16.60
N ASP A 124 16.56 11.17 15.86
CA ASP A 124 16.76 10.65 14.50
C ASP A 124 16.88 11.82 13.51
N ASN A 125 18.05 11.94 12.87
CA ASN A 125 18.35 12.98 11.86
C ASN A 125 17.88 12.58 10.44
N LYS A 126 17.26 11.41 10.28
CA LYS A 126 16.74 10.98 8.97
C LYS A 126 15.39 11.63 8.71
N PRO A 127 15.10 12.02 7.46
CA PRO A 127 13.76 12.51 7.12
C PRO A 127 12.68 11.47 7.44
N PRO A 128 11.46 11.90 7.85
CA PRO A 128 10.38 10.98 8.12
C PRO A 128 10.06 10.14 6.86
N LYS A 129 9.81 8.86 7.05
CA LYS A 129 9.44 7.98 5.94
C LYS A 129 7.99 8.25 5.52
N LEU A 130 7.77 8.42 4.23
CA LEU A 130 6.45 8.49 3.64
C LEU A 130 6.01 7.11 3.17
N LYS A 131 4.91 6.61 3.76
CA LYS A 131 4.21 5.42 3.29
C LYS A 131 3.12 5.85 2.31
N GLN A 132 3.23 5.46 1.07
CA GLN A 132 2.29 5.79 0.01
C GLN A 132 1.47 4.56 -0.35
N LYS A 133 0.16 4.71 -0.52
CA LYS A 133 -0.77 3.64 -0.87
C LYS A 133 -1.70 4.05 -2.01
N GLY A 134 -2.05 3.04 -2.84
CA GLY A 134 -2.99 3.20 -3.94
C GLY A 134 -2.53 4.21 -4.97
N ALA A 135 -3.36 5.21 -5.27
CA ALA A 135 -3.09 6.23 -6.28
C ALA A 135 -1.87 7.12 -5.99
N TYR A 136 -1.39 7.14 -4.74
CA TYR A 136 -0.20 7.91 -4.35
C TYR A 136 1.09 7.10 -4.43
N TRP A 137 0.97 5.79 -4.64
CA TRP A 137 2.13 4.94 -4.84
C TRP A 137 2.61 5.00 -6.29
N HIS A 138 3.91 5.08 -6.50
CA HIS A 138 4.52 4.98 -7.81
C HIS A 138 5.72 4.03 -7.77
N PRO A 139 5.99 3.31 -8.86
CA PRO A 139 7.21 2.52 -8.96
C PRO A 139 8.43 3.44 -9.07
N ASP A 140 9.53 3.05 -8.41
CA ASP A 140 10.83 3.66 -8.64
C ASP A 140 11.70 2.69 -9.44
N PRO A 141 12.02 3.03 -10.72
CA PRO A 141 12.82 2.15 -11.58
C PRO A 141 14.25 1.98 -11.10
N PHE A 142 14.76 2.95 -10.35
CA PHE A 142 16.16 2.98 -9.92
C PHE A 142 16.36 2.47 -8.50
N ASN A 143 15.31 2.35 -7.71
CA ASN A 143 15.36 1.84 -6.35
C ASN A 143 14.58 0.54 -6.18
N TYR A 144 14.91 -0.43 -7.02
CA TYR A 144 14.25 -1.74 -7.09
C TYR A 144 14.27 -2.50 -5.76
N ALA A 145 15.36 -2.39 -4.99
CA ALA A 145 15.52 -3.09 -3.73
C ALA A 145 14.54 -2.58 -2.65
N GLU A 146 14.23 -1.30 -2.62
CA GLU A 146 13.33 -0.70 -1.63
C GLU A 146 11.85 -0.98 -1.98
N SER A 147 11.51 -1.04 -3.24
CA SER A 147 10.16 -1.42 -3.68
C SER A 147 9.84 -2.90 -3.47
N ILE A 148 10.82 -3.80 -3.50
CA ILE A 148 10.64 -5.24 -3.22
C ILE A 148 10.35 -5.47 -1.73
N SER A 149 10.91 -4.68 -0.82
CA SER A 149 10.83 -4.93 0.63
C SER A 149 9.42 -4.81 1.20
N ASN A 150 8.53 -4.05 0.56
CA ASN A 150 7.21 -3.72 1.11
C ASN A 150 6.00 -4.26 0.33
N SER A 151 6.13 -4.63 -0.95
CA SER A 151 4.96 -4.97 -1.79
C SER A 151 5.24 -5.94 -2.94
N GLY A 152 6.41 -6.55 -3.01
CA GLY A 152 6.87 -7.32 -4.17
C GLY A 152 7.38 -6.43 -5.31
N PRO A 153 7.75 -7.01 -6.46
CA PRO A 153 8.28 -6.25 -7.59
C PRO A 153 7.29 -5.19 -8.04
N PRO A 154 7.77 -4.01 -8.50
CA PRO A 154 6.92 -2.95 -8.96
C PRO A 154 5.94 -3.47 -10.02
N ALA A 155 4.66 -3.23 -9.78
CA ALA A 155 3.62 -3.69 -10.68
C ALA A 155 3.47 -2.73 -11.88
N TRP A 156 4.54 -2.58 -12.66
CA TRP A 156 4.62 -1.74 -13.85
C TRP A 156 3.43 -1.89 -14.80
N HIS A 157 2.86 -3.09 -14.83
CA HIS A 157 1.71 -3.42 -15.65
C HIS A 157 0.39 -2.82 -15.13
N LYS A 158 0.36 -2.29 -13.91
CA LYS A 158 -0.84 -1.72 -13.30
C LYS A 158 -0.91 -0.19 -13.38
N ASP A 159 0.22 0.45 -13.62
CA ASP A 159 0.28 1.90 -13.69
C ASP A 159 0.14 2.39 -15.13
N PHE A 160 -0.97 3.06 -15.40
CA PHE A 160 -1.29 3.63 -16.72
C PHE A 160 -0.98 5.13 -16.81
N ASN A 161 -0.79 5.79 -15.68
CA ASN A 161 -0.56 7.22 -15.62
C ASN A 161 0.92 7.58 -15.71
N PRO A 162 1.25 8.81 -16.14
CA PRO A 162 2.59 9.34 -15.96
C PRO A 162 2.93 9.43 -14.47
N VAL A 163 4.07 8.90 -14.09
CA VAL A 163 4.53 8.88 -12.69
C VAL A 163 4.68 10.29 -12.10
N VAL A 164 5.00 11.27 -12.95
CA VAL A 164 5.12 12.69 -12.57
C VAL A 164 3.86 13.23 -11.92
N VAL A 165 2.67 12.77 -12.33
CA VAL A 165 1.39 13.20 -11.74
C VAL A 165 1.32 12.78 -10.27
N THR A 166 1.65 11.53 -9.99
CA THR A 166 1.67 11.02 -8.61
C THR A 166 2.74 11.71 -7.76
N LYS A 167 3.95 11.89 -8.30
CA LYS A 167 5.05 12.61 -7.62
C LYS A 167 4.65 14.05 -7.30
N ALA A 168 4.07 14.77 -8.26
CA ALA A 168 3.62 16.15 -8.06
C ALA A 168 2.50 16.25 -7.01
N ALA A 169 1.53 15.31 -7.05
CA ALA A 169 0.47 15.26 -6.04
C ALA A 169 1.02 15.02 -4.63
N VAL A 170 1.96 14.08 -4.48
CA VAL A 170 2.62 13.82 -3.19
C VAL A 170 3.39 15.05 -2.72
N ALA A 171 4.18 15.71 -3.58
CA ALA A 171 4.93 16.92 -3.24
C ALA A 171 4.00 18.06 -2.83
N ALA A 172 2.89 18.26 -3.53
CA ALA A 172 1.91 19.28 -3.17
C ALA A 172 1.27 19.01 -1.80
N MET A 173 0.88 17.77 -1.52
CA MET A 173 0.20 17.41 -0.27
C MET A 173 1.16 17.41 0.93
N THR A 174 2.39 16.95 0.76
CA THR A 174 3.32 16.77 1.88
C THR A 174 4.24 17.97 2.12
N GLN A 175 4.57 18.71 1.07
CA GLN A 175 5.55 19.80 1.10
C GLN A 175 4.95 21.16 0.69
N GLY A 176 3.71 21.19 0.19
CA GLY A 176 3.06 22.41 -0.29
C GLY A 176 3.64 22.96 -1.59
N ILE A 177 4.33 22.12 -2.38
CA ILE A 177 4.92 22.55 -3.65
C ILE A 177 3.84 22.58 -4.73
N ASP A 178 3.72 23.71 -5.42
CA ASP A 178 2.78 23.84 -6.55
C ASP A 178 3.16 22.86 -7.67
N PRO A 179 2.25 22.00 -8.12
CA PRO A 179 2.47 21.10 -9.25
C PRO A 179 2.95 21.81 -10.53
N ALA A 180 2.51 23.05 -10.77
CA ALA A 180 2.95 23.86 -11.91
C ALA A 180 4.44 24.22 -11.84
N LEU A 181 5.00 24.27 -10.64
CA LEU A 181 6.43 24.46 -10.43
C LEU A 181 7.19 23.13 -10.39
N TYR A 182 6.57 22.10 -9.78
CA TYR A 182 7.21 20.79 -9.59
C TYR A 182 7.45 20.06 -10.92
N ILE A 183 6.44 20.00 -11.79
CA ILE A 183 6.48 19.20 -13.03
C ILE A 183 7.59 19.65 -13.99
N PRO A 184 7.79 20.96 -14.27
CA PRO A 184 8.87 21.40 -15.16
C PRO A 184 10.28 21.13 -14.64
N MET A 185 10.43 20.89 -13.33
CA MET A 185 11.73 20.56 -12.73
C MET A 185 12.11 19.08 -12.88
N GLN A 186 11.19 18.23 -13.34
CA GLN A 186 11.46 16.82 -13.55
C GLN A 186 12.05 16.59 -14.93
N HIS A 187 13.15 15.84 -15.00
CA HIS A 187 13.88 15.60 -16.25
C HIS A 187 13.96 14.12 -16.64
N ASP A 188 13.41 13.21 -15.80
CA ASP A 188 13.39 11.79 -16.13
C ASP A 188 12.27 11.49 -17.14
N PRO A 189 12.58 11.05 -18.37
CA PRO A 189 11.58 10.72 -19.37
C PRO A 189 10.57 9.67 -18.88
N PHE A 190 10.99 8.76 -18.01
CA PHE A 190 10.12 7.73 -17.43
C PHE A 190 8.93 8.32 -16.66
N ASP A 191 9.14 9.42 -15.98
CA ASP A 191 8.10 10.11 -15.20
C ASP A 191 6.96 10.64 -16.09
N PHE A 192 7.25 10.91 -17.37
CA PHE A 192 6.27 11.42 -18.35
C PHE A 192 5.68 10.33 -19.25
N MET A 193 6.11 9.07 -19.10
CA MET A 193 5.63 7.99 -19.94
C MET A 193 4.20 7.59 -19.58
N LEU A 194 3.35 7.56 -20.60
CA LEU A 194 2.02 6.95 -20.56
C LEU A 194 2.13 5.45 -20.89
N ARG A 195 1.35 4.63 -20.20
CA ARG A 195 1.24 3.21 -20.53
C ARG A 195 -0.07 2.94 -21.25
N VAL A 196 0.02 2.31 -22.41
CA VAL A 196 -1.14 1.84 -23.19
C VAL A 196 -1.11 0.32 -23.27
N LYS A 197 -2.28 -0.28 -23.13
CA LYS A 197 -2.51 -1.70 -23.34
C LYS A 197 -3.76 -1.85 -24.19
N VAL A 198 -3.67 -2.62 -25.26
CA VAL A 198 -4.81 -2.98 -26.11
C VAL A 198 -5.15 -4.46 -25.97
N ASP A 199 -6.36 -4.84 -26.32
CA ASP A 199 -6.82 -6.23 -26.33
C ASP A 199 -6.04 -7.07 -27.35
N ARG A 200 -6.06 -8.39 -27.15
CA ARG A 200 -5.34 -9.34 -28.03
C ARG A 200 -5.77 -9.27 -29.50
N ALA A 201 -7.03 -8.92 -29.76
CA ALA A 201 -7.58 -8.79 -31.09
C ALA A 201 -7.26 -7.42 -31.74
N SER A 202 -6.75 -6.46 -30.97
CA SER A 202 -6.46 -5.09 -31.42
C SER A 202 -4.97 -4.91 -31.72
N LYS A 203 -4.68 -4.02 -32.67
CA LYS A 203 -3.32 -3.60 -32.98
C LYS A 203 -3.08 -2.19 -32.45
N LEU A 204 -1.98 -2.01 -31.73
CA LEU A 204 -1.52 -0.69 -31.31
C LEU A 204 -0.63 -0.11 -32.38
N MET A 205 -0.99 1.07 -32.88
CA MET A 205 -0.27 1.75 -33.95
C MET A 205 0.26 3.11 -33.47
N ILE A 206 1.48 3.45 -33.87
CA ILE A 206 2.04 4.80 -33.78
C ILE A 206 2.29 5.26 -35.22
N GLY A 207 1.43 6.16 -35.75
CA GLY A 207 1.37 6.44 -37.16
C GLY A 207 1.07 5.17 -37.96
N GLN A 208 1.97 4.81 -38.88
CA GLN A 208 1.87 3.59 -39.72
C GLN A 208 2.61 2.37 -39.12
N ARG A 209 3.29 2.53 -37.98
CA ARG A 209 4.10 1.48 -37.39
C ARG A 209 3.29 0.75 -36.31
N GLN A 210 3.18 -0.58 -36.44
CA GLN A 210 2.62 -1.40 -35.36
C GLN A 210 3.67 -1.53 -34.23
N VAL A 211 3.23 -1.30 -32.97
CA VAL A 211 4.02 -1.48 -31.76
C VAL A 211 3.43 -2.63 -30.93
N GLN A 212 4.10 -2.97 -29.83
CA GLN A 212 3.65 -4.03 -28.92
C GLN A 212 2.27 -3.71 -28.34
N SER A 213 1.46 -4.73 -28.09
CA SER A 213 0.11 -4.60 -27.50
C SER A 213 0.10 -3.94 -26.10
N THR A 214 1.25 -3.91 -25.46
CA THR A 214 1.48 -3.16 -24.22
C THR A 214 2.79 -2.39 -24.39
N THR A 215 2.74 -1.07 -24.31
CA THR A 215 3.92 -0.22 -24.45
C THR A 215 3.84 1.01 -23.58
N ARG A 216 4.99 1.60 -23.26
CA ARG A 216 5.09 2.93 -22.68
C ARG A 216 5.64 3.87 -23.72
N TYR A 217 5.12 5.08 -23.77
CA TYR A 217 5.57 6.13 -24.68
C TYR A 217 5.49 7.49 -24.02
N TYR A 218 6.26 8.43 -24.49
CA TYR A 218 6.15 9.86 -24.18
C TYR A 218 6.13 10.66 -25.48
N ILE A 219 5.63 11.88 -25.41
CA ILE A 219 5.61 12.81 -26.52
C ILE A 219 6.79 13.74 -26.36
N ALA A 220 7.73 13.71 -27.32
CA ALA A 220 8.84 14.64 -27.36
C ALA A 220 8.47 15.88 -28.20
N VAL A 221 8.97 17.04 -27.79
CA VAL A 221 8.80 18.30 -28.56
C VAL A 221 9.64 18.30 -29.82
N GLN A 222 10.78 17.63 -29.77
CA GLN A 222 11.66 17.39 -30.90
C GLN A 222 11.96 15.90 -30.95
N GLY A 223 11.44 15.20 -31.91
CA GLY A 223 11.60 13.76 -32.12
C GLY A 223 12.40 13.50 -33.40
#